data_fbb0686f18e3d5f2412757e197277800
#
_entry.id   fbb0686f18e3d5f2412757e197277800
#
_cell.length_a   1.000
_cell.length_b   1.000
_cell.length_c   1.000
_cell.angle_alpha   90.00
_cell.angle_beta   90.00
_cell.angle_gamma   90.00
#
_symmetry.space_group_name_H-M   'P 1'
#
loop_
_entity.id
_entity.type
_entity.pdbx_description
1 polymer ?
#
loop_
_entity_poly.entity_id
_entity_poly.type
_entity_poly.pdbx_seq_one_letter_code
_entity_poly.pdbx_strand_id
1 'polypeptide(L)'
;MISKALKIAYTAHQNQIDKGGIPYVQHPIRVALSCMTDDEKIVALLHDVIEDTNITVEELRQAGFSTTIINAIIALTRIDGEDYMQFIKRLSLNDLATSVKIQDLKDNMDIRRLNGNPHWKMDVYRKALSFLEGLKFSSQEMAPTSSQ
;
A
#
# COMPACT_ATOMS: atom_id res chain seq x y z
N MET A 1 12.38 0.54 -13.30
CA MET A 1 11.88 1.35 -12.16
C MET A 1 11.65 0.54 -10.89
N ILE A 2 11.31 -0.74 -10.98
CA ILE A 2 11.16 -1.60 -9.80
C ILE A 2 12.46 -1.67 -8.98
N SER A 3 13.59 -1.88 -9.63
CA SER A 3 14.90 -1.93 -8.95
C SER A 3 15.23 -0.62 -8.24
N LYS A 4 14.90 0.51 -8.86
CA LYS A 4 15.10 1.84 -8.24
C LYS A 4 14.18 2.00 -7.02
N ALA A 5 12.92 1.61 -7.12
CA ALA A 5 11.97 1.66 -6.02
C ALA A 5 12.42 0.77 -4.85
N LEU A 6 12.89 -0.44 -5.14
CA LEU A 6 13.42 -1.34 -4.11
C LEU A 6 14.62 -0.74 -3.39
N LYS A 7 15.54 -0.13 -4.13
CA LYS A 7 16.72 0.51 -3.54
C LYS A 7 16.34 1.67 -2.62
N ILE A 8 15.39 2.51 -3.05
CA ILE A 8 14.88 3.63 -2.23
C ILE A 8 14.23 3.09 -0.97
N ALA A 9 13.34 2.11 -1.08
CA ALA A 9 12.66 1.51 0.07
C ALA A 9 13.65 0.89 1.06
N TYR A 10 14.60 0.12 0.55
CA TYR A 10 15.64 -0.51 1.38
C TYR A 10 16.44 0.52 2.16
N THR A 11 16.92 1.57 1.48
CA THR A 11 17.72 2.61 2.11
C THR A 11 16.89 3.43 3.12
N ALA A 12 15.66 3.80 2.74
CA ALA A 12 14.79 4.62 3.58
C ALA A 12 14.37 3.92 4.87
N HIS A 13 14.10 2.61 4.82
CA HIS A 13 13.66 1.82 5.96
C HIS A 13 14.79 1.05 6.66
N GLN A 14 16.04 1.35 6.35
CA GLN A 14 17.21 0.54 6.73
C GLN A 14 17.33 0.27 8.23
N ASN A 15 16.95 1.24 9.07
CA ASN A 15 17.07 1.14 10.53
C ASN A 15 15.73 0.88 11.23
N GLN A 16 14.68 0.55 10.47
CA GLN A 16 13.36 0.30 11.03
C GLN A 16 13.14 -1.19 11.23
N ILE A 17 12.56 -1.51 12.39
CA ILE A 17 12.24 -2.88 12.80
C ILE A 17 10.73 -2.94 13.07
N ASP A 18 10.05 -4.03 12.65
CA ASP A 18 8.64 -4.24 12.96
C ASP A 18 8.44 -4.75 14.39
N LYS A 19 7.19 -4.97 14.77
CA LYS A 19 6.82 -5.44 16.12
C LYS A 19 7.37 -6.82 16.46
N GLY A 20 7.70 -7.63 15.45
CA GLY A 20 8.32 -8.95 15.62
C GLY A 20 9.85 -8.92 15.65
N GLY A 21 10.47 -7.74 15.59
CA GLY A 21 11.93 -7.59 15.54
C GLY A 21 12.54 -7.84 14.17
N ILE A 22 11.74 -7.91 13.12
CA ILE A 22 12.16 -8.17 11.74
C ILE A 22 12.37 -6.82 11.02
N PRO A 23 13.37 -6.71 10.12
CA PRO A 23 13.55 -5.48 9.34
C PRO A 23 12.26 -5.07 8.63
N TYR A 24 11.84 -3.82 8.84
CA TYR A 24 10.56 -3.32 8.34
C TYR A 24 10.44 -3.41 6.81
N VAL A 25 11.55 -3.27 6.08
CA VAL A 25 11.54 -3.31 4.61
C VAL A 25 10.98 -4.62 4.04
N GLN A 26 10.96 -5.69 4.82
CA GLN A 26 10.37 -6.95 4.38
C GLN A 26 8.86 -6.82 4.11
N HIS A 27 8.15 -5.95 4.86
CA HIS A 27 6.72 -5.71 4.64
C HIS A 27 6.43 -5.14 3.24
N PRO A 28 6.96 -3.99 2.82
CA PRO A 28 6.72 -3.50 1.46
C PRO A 28 7.19 -4.47 0.37
N ILE A 29 8.23 -5.25 0.61
CA ILE A 29 8.68 -6.28 -0.34
C ILE A 29 7.62 -7.38 -0.47
N ARG A 30 7.06 -7.89 0.64
CA ARG A 30 5.99 -8.90 0.60
C ARG A 30 4.74 -8.38 -0.11
N VAL A 31 4.36 -7.12 0.17
CA VAL A 31 3.22 -6.48 -0.50
C VAL A 31 3.46 -6.42 -2.01
N ALA A 32 4.65 -5.99 -2.43
CA ALA A 32 5.00 -5.94 -3.85
C ALA A 32 4.93 -7.31 -4.52
N LEU A 33 5.40 -8.36 -3.84
CA LEU A 33 5.34 -9.73 -4.37
C LEU A 33 3.90 -10.23 -4.56
N SER A 34 2.95 -9.69 -3.81
CA SER A 34 1.53 -10.03 -3.91
C SER A 34 0.79 -9.22 -4.97
N CYS A 35 1.43 -8.21 -5.55
CA CYS A 35 0.85 -7.36 -6.59
C CYS A 35 1.06 -7.95 -7.98
N MET A 36 0.19 -7.57 -8.94
CA MET A 36 0.17 -8.14 -10.29
C MET A 36 0.96 -7.33 -11.31
N THR A 37 0.83 -5.99 -11.26
CA THR A 37 1.46 -5.11 -12.27
C THR A 37 2.73 -4.48 -11.74
N ASP A 38 3.59 -4.02 -12.66
CA ASP A 38 4.81 -3.31 -12.29
C ASP A 38 4.51 -2.02 -11.53
N ASP A 39 3.50 -1.27 -11.95
CA ASP A 39 3.09 -0.04 -11.25
C ASP A 39 2.63 -0.33 -9.82
N GLU A 40 1.83 -1.39 -9.62
CA GLU A 40 1.43 -1.82 -8.29
C GLU A 40 2.64 -2.19 -7.42
N LYS A 41 3.60 -2.92 -7.99
CA LYS A 41 4.81 -3.32 -7.27
C LYS A 41 5.65 -2.11 -6.85
N ILE A 42 5.81 -1.14 -7.73
CA ILE A 42 6.54 0.10 -7.43
C ILE A 42 5.83 0.88 -6.31
N VAL A 43 4.51 1.05 -6.43
CA VAL A 43 3.72 1.74 -5.39
C VAL A 43 3.79 0.99 -4.06
N ALA A 44 3.72 -0.34 -4.08
CA ALA A 44 3.84 -1.16 -2.88
C ALA A 44 5.18 -0.94 -2.17
N LEU A 45 6.28 -0.91 -2.93
CA LEU A 45 7.61 -0.66 -2.38
C LEU A 45 7.75 0.72 -1.75
N LEU A 46 7.05 1.72 -2.27
CA LEU A 46 7.21 3.12 -1.88
C LEU A 46 6.06 3.66 -1.02
N HIS A 47 5.02 2.86 -0.73
CA HIS A 47 3.80 3.38 -0.11
C HIS A 47 4.00 3.99 1.28
N ASP A 48 5.00 3.56 2.02
CA ASP A 48 5.26 4.04 3.38
C ASP A 48 6.44 5.02 3.48
N VAL A 49 7.17 5.28 2.37
CA VAL A 49 8.39 6.08 2.47
C VAL A 49 8.11 7.54 2.83
N ILE A 50 6.99 8.10 2.38
CA ILE A 50 6.61 9.49 2.67
C ILE A 50 6.22 9.67 4.15
N GLU A 51 5.41 8.74 4.70
CA GLU A 51 4.97 8.81 6.09
C GLU A 51 6.09 8.52 7.08
N ASP A 52 6.89 7.50 6.82
CA ASP A 52 7.75 6.88 7.82
C ASP A 52 9.22 7.23 7.66
N THR A 53 9.58 8.02 6.63
CA THR A 53 10.96 8.44 6.38
C THR A 53 11.03 9.90 5.98
N ASN A 54 12.24 10.39 5.70
CA ASN A 54 12.47 11.77 5.26
C ASN A 54 12.35 11.97 3.74
N ILE A 55 12.00 10.90 3.00
CA ILE A 55 11.80 10.99 1.54
C ILE A 55 10.56 11.83 1.24
N THR A 56 10.71 12.76 0.32
CA THR A 56 9.64 13.67 -0.09
C THR A 56 9.05 13.25 -1.44
N VAL A 57 7.81 13.71 -1.71
CA VAL A 57 7.17 13.54 -3.03
C VAL A 57 8.03 14.11 -4.15
N GLU A 58 8.67 15.26 -3.92
CA GLU A 58 9.53 15.90 -4.91
C GLU A 58 10.75 15.05 -5.25
N GLU A 59 11.36 14.44 -4.25
CA GLU A 59 12.48 13.52 -4.49
C GLU A 59 12.06 12.32 -5.36
N LEU A 60 10.85 11.79 -5.15
CA LEU A 60 10.32 10.70 -6.00
C LEU A 60 10.06 11.18 -7.43
N ARG A 61 9.57 12.42 -7.62
CA ARG A 61 9.44 13.01 -8.95
C ARG A 61 10.77 13.16 -9.66
N GLN A 62 11.77 13.67 -8.96
CA GLN A 62 13.13 13.84 -9.48
C GLN A 62 13.78 12.50 -9.80
N ALA A 63 13.43 11.45 -9.07
CA ALA A 63 13.90 10.09 -9.36
C ALA A 63 13.29 9.50 -10.64
N GLY A 64 12.28 10.15 -11.24
CA GLY A 64 11.70 9.77 -12.52
C GLY A 64 10.45 8.89 -12.44
N PHE A 65 9.84 8.76 -11.27
CA PHE A 65 8.57 8.02 -11.16
C PHE A 65 7.44 8.80 -11.82
N SER A 66 6.53 8.07 -12.49
CA SER A 66 5.43 8.68 -13.24
C SER A 66 4.43 9.39 -12.32
N THR A 67 3.68 10.32 -12.90
CA THR A 67 2.57 11.00 -12.20
C THR A 67 1.55 10.00 -11.66
N THR A 68 1.25 8.94 -12.40
CA THR A 68 0.33 7.87 -11.98
C THR A 68 0.83 7.21 -10.68
N ILE A 69 2.10 6.86 -10.62
CA ILE A 69 2.73 6.26 -9.43
C ILE A 69 2.73 7.25 -8.27
N ILE A 70 3.15 8.49 -8.51
CA ILE A 70 3.21 9.54 -7.49
C ILE A 70 1.83 9.79 -6.89
N ASN A 71 0.79 9.90 -7.71
CA ASN A 71 -0.57 10.12 -7.23
C ASN A 71 -1.07 8.98 -6.35
N ALA A 72 -0.75 7.73 -6.70
CA ALA A 72 -1.11 6.59 -5.88
C ALA A 72 -0.38 6.61 -4.52
N ILE A 73 0.89 6.96 -4.50
CA ILE A 73 1.67 7.09 -3.26
C ILE A 73 1.09 8.19 -2.36
N ILE A 74 0.73 9.34 -2.94
CA ILE A 74 0.08 10.44 -2.21
C ILE A 74 -1.25 9.96 -1.63
N ALA A 75 -2.05 9.25 -2.40
CA ALA A 75 -3.33 8.70 -1.93
C ALA A 75 -3.13 7.74 -0.75
N LEU A 76 -2.04 7.00 -0.72
CA LEU A 76 -1.69 6.05 0.35
C LEU A 76 -1.02 6.71 1.57
N THR A 77 -0.78 8.00 1.51
CA THR A 77 -0.17 8.76 2.61
C THR A 77 -1.28 9.43 3.43
N ARG A 78 -1.33 9.16 4.73
CA ARG A 78 -2.35 9.74 5.61
C ARG A 78 -2.14 11.24 5.77
N ILE A 79 -3.25 11.96 5.93
CA ILE A 79 -3.28 13.39 6.24
C ILE A 79 -3.45 13.53 7.76
N ASP A 80 -2.72 14.43 8.39
CA ASP A 80 -2.82 14.66 9.83
C ASP A 80 -4.26 14.98 10.23
N GLY A 81 -4.74 14.32 11.29
CA GLY A 81 -6.11 14.49 11.80
C GLY A 81 -7.16 13.71 11.04
N GLU A 82 -6.79 13.01 9.97
CA GLU A 82 -7.73 12.20 9.18
C GLU A 82 -8.07 10.91 9.93
N ASP A 83 -9.38 10.62 10.09
CA ASP A 83 -9.84 9.32 10.59
C ASP A 83 -9.44 8.20 9.64
N TYR A 84 -9.17 7.01 10.20
CA TYR A 84 -8.69 5.88 9.38
C TYR A 84 -9.66 5.52 8.25
N MET A 85 -10.97 5.45 8.51
CA MET A 85 -11.94 5.14 7.46
C MET A 85 -12.11 6.28 6.45
N GLN A 86 -11.93 7.54 6.86
CA GLN A 86 -11.86 8.67 5.91
C GLN A 86 -10.65 8.51 4.98
N PHE A 87 -9.50 8.11 5.52
CA PHE A 87 -8.31 7.80 4.73
C PHE A 87 -8.58 6.68 3.72
N ILE A 88 -9.17 5.58 4.16
CA ILE A 88 -9.54 4.45 3.28
C ILE A 88 -10.48 4.90 2.16
N LYS A 89 -11.50 5.68 2.48
CA LYS A 89 -12.45 6.20 1.48
C LYS A 89 -11.77 7.14 0.50
N ARG A 90 -10.87 7.99 0.97
CA ARG A 90 -10.13 8.92 0.12
C ARG A 90 -9.22 8.17 -0.85
N LEU A 91 -8.42 7.22 -0.36
CA LEU A 91 -7.52 6.45 -1.23
C LEU A 91 -8.29 5.59 -2.24
N SER A 92 -9.51 5.18 -1.92
CA SER A 92 -10.34 4.35 -2.80
C SER A 92 -10.73 5.04 -4.10
N LEU A 93 -10.58 6.35 -4.18
CA LEU A 93 -10.79 7.11 -5.42
C LEU A 93 -9.64 6.93 -6.42
N ASN A 94 -8.55 6.31 -6.00
CA ASN A 94 -7.41 5.98 -6.86
C ASN A 94 -7.32 4.46 -6.98
N ASP A 95 -7.53 3.93 -8.18
CA ASP A 95 -7.60 2.48 -8.41
C ASP A 95 -6.28 1.77 -8.11
N LEU A 96 -5.16 2.38 -8.47
CA LEU A 96 -3.83 1.83 -8.21
C LEU A 96 -3.56 1.76 -6.71
N ALA A 97 -3.87 2.83 -5.97
CA ALA A 97 -3.75 2.87 -4.52
C ALA A 97 -4.64 1.81 -3.85
N THR A 98 -5.86 1.63 -4.34
CA THR A 98 -6.80 0.62 -3.83
C THR A 98 -6.24 -0.78 -3.97
N SER A 99 -5.72 -1.13 -5.14
CA SER A 99 -5.13 -2.46 -5.39
C SER A 99 -3.96 -2.74 -4.45
N VAL A 100 -3.10 -1.76 -4.23
CA VAL A 100 -1.95 -1.90 -3.33
C VAL A 100 -2.40 -1.99 -1.87
N LYS A 101 -3.35 -1.15 -1.46
CA LYS A 101 -3.85 -1.15 -0.06
C LYS A 101 -4.50 -2.47 0.33
N ILE A 102 -5.19 -3.12 -0.59
CA ILE A 102 -5.74 -4.46 -0.35
C ILE A 102 -4.62 -5.44 0.03
N GLN A 103 -3.52 -5.45 -0.69
CA GLN A 103 -2.40 -6.34 -0.40
C GLN A 103 -1.66 -5.93 0.88
N ASP A 104 -1.53 -4.64 1.13
CA ASP A 104 -0.95 -4.11 2.36
C ASP A 104 -1.75 -4.56 3.59
N LEU A 105 -3.07 -4.45 3.54
CA LEU A 105 -3.96 -4.90 4.62
C LEU A 105 -3.84 -6.41 4.85
N LYS A 106 -3.82 -7.20 3.79
CA LYS A 106 -3.68 -8.66 3.89
C LYS A 106 -2.37 -9.05 4.55
N ASP A 107 -1.27 -8.38 4.22
CA ASP A 107 0.02 -8.63 4.87
C ASP A 107 0.00 -8.23 6.35
N ASN A 108 -0.60 -7.08 6.68
CA ASN A 108 -0.73 -6.63 8.07
C ASN A 108 -1.63 -7.52 8.92
N MET A 109 -2.57 -8.23 8.30
CA MET A 109 -3.50 -9.15 8.97
C MET A 109 -2.98 -10.58 9.06
N ASP A 110 -1.80 -10.88 8.52
CA ASP A 110 -1.24 -12.23 8.53
C ASP A 110 -0.76 -12.58 9.94
N ILE A 111 -1.56 -13.33 10.66
CA ILE A 111 -1.27 -13.75 12.05
C ILE A 111 -0.05 -14.65 12.17
N ARG A 112 0.41 -15.30 11.09
CA ARG A 112 1.62 -16.11 11.10
C ARG A 112 2.85 -15.27 11.44
N ARG A 113 2.90 -14.03 10.98
CA ARG A 113 3.98 -13.07 11.29
C ARG A 113 3.90 -12.54 12.73
N LEU A 114 2.73 -12.62 13.33
CA LEU A 114 2.48 -12.15 14.70
C LEU A 114 2.52 -13.29 15.72
N ASN A 115 3.13 -14.43 15.35
CA ASN A 115 3.21 -15.64 16.19
C ASN A 115 1.84 -16.13 16.66
N GLY A 116 0.82 -16.01 15.77
CA GLY A 116 -0.55 -16.40 16.06
C GLY A 116 -1.35 -15.38 16.88
N ASN A 117 -0.75 -14.25 17.26
CA ASN A 117 -1.43 -13.22 18.04
C ASN A 117 -2.01 -12.15 17.10
N PRO A 118 -3.35 -11.91 17.07
CA PRO A 118 -3.92 -10.87 16.26
C PRO A 118 -3.41 -9.49 16.68
N HIS A 119 -3.18 -8.61 15.68
CA HIS A 119 -2.89 -7.22 15.95
C HIS A 119 -4.13 -6.55 16.57
N TRP A 120 -3.93 -5.60 17.50
CA TRP A 120 -5.05 -4.89 18.14
C TRP A 120 -5.92 -4.09 17.15
N LYS A 121 -5.37 -3.71 15.99
CA LYS A 121 -6.08 -3.04 14.90
C LYS A 121 -6.78 -3.99 13.93
N MET A 122 -6.84 -5.29 14.23
CA MET A 122 -7.34 -6.30 13.30
C MET A 122 -8.78 -6.00 12.82
N ASP A 123 -9.65 -5.55 13.72
CA ASP A 123 -11.04 -5.23 13.36
C ASP A 123 -11.13 -4.05 12.40
N VAL A 124 -10.29 -3.03 12.61
CA VAL A 124 -10.21 -1.86 11.72
C VAL A 124 -9.71 -2.28 10.34
N TYR A 125 -8.71 -3.15 10.30
CA TYR A 125 -8.17 -3.67 9.04
C TYR A 125 -9.19 -4.51 8.27
N ARG A 126 -9.94 -5.38 8.96
CA ARG A 126 -11.02 -6.18 8.34
C ARG A 126 -12.10 -5.29 7.72
N LYS A 127 -12.51 -4.25 8.43
CA LYS A 127 -13.51 -3.29 7.95
C LYS A 127 -13.00 -2.56 6.69
N ALA A 128 -11.76 -2.09 6.72
CA ALA A 128 -11.13 -1.42 5.57
C ALA A 128 -11.03 -2.37 4.38
N LEU A 129 -10.57 -3.59 4.59
CA LEU A 129 -10.44 -4.59 3.53
C LEU A 129 -11.79 -4.92 2.91
N SER A 130 -12.83 -5.13 3.71
CA SER A 130 -14.18 -5.40 3.22
C SER A 130 -14.71 -4.26 2.37
N PHE A 131 -14.48 -3.02 2.78
CA PHE A 131 -14.88 -1.84 2.02
C PHE A 131 -14.18 -1.79 0.65
N LEU A 132 -12.86 -1.97 0.61
CA LEU A 132 -12.08 -1.89 -0.63
C LEU A 132 -12.37 -3.06 -1.57
N GLU A 133 -12.50 -4.27 -1.07
CA GLU A 133 -12.84 -5.44 -1.89
C GLU A 133 -14.26 -5.34 -2.44
N GLY A 134 -15.20 -4.81 -1.67
CA GLY A 134 -16.57 -4.56 -2.10
C GLY A 134 -16.64 -3.60 -3.29
N LEU A 135 -15.85 -2.54 -3.27
CA LEU A 135 -15.75 -1.59 -4.38
C LEU A 135 -15.19 -2.24 -5.65
N LYS A 136 -14.14 -3.05 -5.53
CA LYS A 136 -13.54 -3.77 -6.65
C LYS A 136 -14.51 -4.75 -7.27
N PHE A 137 -15.23 -5.50 -6.47
CA PHE A 137 -16.23 -6.44 -6.92
C PHE A 137 -17.37 -5.72 -7.66
N SER A 138 -17.89 -4.63 -7.10
CA SER A 138 -18.94 -3.83 -7.75
C SER A 138 -18.51 -3.27 -9.10
N SER A 139 -17.25 -2.80 -9.20
CA SER A 139 -16.69 -2.29 -10.46
C SER A 139 -16.58 -3.39 -11.51
N GLN A 140 -16.23 -4.61 -11.13
CA GLN A 140 -16.17 -5.75 -12.06
C GLN A 140 -17.55 -6.18 -12.53
N GLU A 141 -18.57 -6.16 -11.66
CA GLU A 141 -19.96 -6.48 -12.04
C GLU A 141 -20.55 -5.44 -12.99
N MET A 142 -20.15 -4.18 -12.86
CA MET A 142 -20.63 -3.07 -13.69
C MET A 142 -19.82 -2.90 -14.98
N ALA A 143 -18.72 -3.63 -15.14
CA ALA A 143 -17.96 -3.58 -16.38
C ALA A 143 -18.85 -4.09 -17.54
N PRO A 144 -18.92 -3.37 -18.69
CA PRO A 144 -19.72 -3.85 -19.81
C PRO A 144 -19.18 -5.20 -20.25
N THR A 145 -20.05 -6.23 -20.21
CA THR A 145 -19.76 -7.49 -20.88
C THR A 145 -19.55 -7.17 -22.36
N SER A 146 -18.37 -7.47 -22.90
CA SER A 146 -18.16 -7.41 -24.33
C SER A 146 -19.11 -8.40 -24.99
N SER A 147 -20.30 -7.96 -25.35
CA SER A 147 -21.16 -8.73 -26.24
C SER A 147 -20.52 -8.67 -27.62
N GLN A 148 -20.21 -9.78 -28.15
CA GLN A 148 -19.83 -9.93 -29.56
C GLN A 148 -20.98 -9.47 -30.46
#